data_e4029511b016fd8b8ca9ed542ddc69c4
#
_entry.id   e4029511b016fd8b8ca9ed542ddc69c4
#
_cell.length_a   1.000
_cell.length_b   1.000
_cell.length_c   1.000
_cell.angle_alpha   90.00
_cell.angle_beta   90.00
_cell.angle_gamma   90.00
#
_symmetry.space_group_name_H-M   'P 1'
#
loop_
_entity.id
_entity.type
_entity.pdbx_description
1 polymer ?
#
loop_
_entity_poly.entity_id
_entity_poly.type
_entity_poly.pdbx_seq_one_letter_code
_entity_poly.pdbx_strand_id
1 'polypeptide(L)'
;MASLTLDIGQWAEQQFGTCELGDQRRTKRMVKFAAQAAAKPDAATPQQTERWGDCKAAYRLFDQDDVTFEAVIAPHCAATRAVGPGTWLVINDTTEINFGYDRNLPGVGRVGQTPNGRGFYLHTAMLLAAEGQELVGLAAQELYVRPLRKVKRVNSARRKLRSARETDVWGRVIDRVGEPPADARFVHVCDRGADNFDVYCHLLEQRAGWVIRAAQLQRLVRDDEGHERSLEQLLATQESMGSYELVVPASKDQPARTAGLEVRSVRIVMPRPRSGVSRYVQQRGVNEIAMWAVEVREVHPPRGVEPLRWVLLTSEQANGFAAAWRIIGWYEKRPLIEEFHKCLKTGCRVEARQYRTGERLAPVIGLLSVLAVRLLHLKTIAREQPERPAREVVPAEWLTALPLLIKRRSPLKTAREFFRALAGLGGFLGRKSDGEPGWQTIWGGLETLLLCLRGAAILGRNCG
;
A
#
# COMPACT_ATOMS: atom_id res chain seq x y z
N MET A 1 -9.22 -7.38 -11.99
CA MET A 1 -8.49 -8.46 -11.28
C MET A 1 -7.34 -8.95 -12.12
N ALA A 2 -6.10 -8.67 -11.71
CA ALA A 2 -4.97 -9.42 -12.25
C ALA A 2 -5.10 -10.86 -11.72
N SER A 3 -5.64 -11.74 -12.53
CA SER A 3 -6.06 -13.05 -12.12
C SER A 3 -4.88 -13.88 -11.63
N LEU A 4 -4.92 -14.34 -10.38
CA LEU A 4 -4.01 -15.37 -9.87
C LEU A 4 -4.12 -16.68 -10.70
N THR A 5 -5.21 -16.84 -11.46
CA THR A 5 -5.41 -17.94 -12.40
C THR A 5 -4.50 -17.84 -13.62
N LEU A 6 -3.94 -16.67 -13.93
CA LEU A 6 -2.96 -16.54 -15.00
C LEU A 6 -1.68 -17.29 -14.61
N ASP A 7 -1.10 -18.02 -15.55
CA ASP A 7 0.26 -18.49 -15.38
C ASP A 7 1.23 -17.30 -15.22
N ILE A 8 2.41 -17.57 -14.71
CA ILE A 8 3.39 -16.51 -14.40
C ILE A 8 3.80 -15.72 -15.66
N GLY A 9 3.87 -16.39 -16.82
CA GLY A 9 4.23 -15.74 -18.09
C GLY A 9 3.13 -14.78 -18.56
N GLN A 10 1.88 -15.23 -18.55
CA GLN A 10 0.72 -14.41 -18.89
C GLN A 10 0.57 -13.22 -17.93
N TRP A 11 0.78 -13.44 -16.62
CA TRP A 11 0.80 -12.36 -15.65
C TRP A 11 1.89 -11.32 -15.95
N ALA A 12 3.12 -11.78 -16.25
CA ALA A 12 4.20 -10.87 -16.57
C ALA A 12 3.94 -10.06 -17.84
N GLU A 13 3.36 -10.70 -18.88
CA GLU A 13 2.96 -10.03 -20.11
C GLU A 13 1.88 -8.98 -19.84
N GLN A 14 0.84 -9.31 -19.05
CA GLN A 14 -0.21 -8.39 -18.69
C GLN A 14 0.31 -7.17 -17.91
N GLN A 15 1.28 -7.37 -17.00
CA GLN A 15 1.76 -6.30 -16.13
C GLN A 15 2.84 -5.43 -16.79
N PHE A 16 3.66 -5.98 -17.69
CA PHE A 16 4.86 -5.33 -18.20
C PHE A 16 4.95 -5.30 -19.74
N GLY A 17 4.04 -5.97 -20.45
CA GLY A 17 4.09 -6.10 -21.91
C GLY A 17 3.93 -4.78 -22.68
N THR A 18 3.37 -3.76 -22.03
CA THR A 18 3.19 -2.41 -22.59
C THR A 18 4.13 -1.36 -21.97
N CYS A 19 5.18 -1.79 -21.23
CA CYS A 19 6.18 -0.84 -20.74
C CYS A 19 6.91 -0.14 -21.88
N GLU A 20 6.98 1.18 -21.81
CA GLU A 20 7.73 2.01 -22.76
C GLU A 20 9.19 2.16 -22.30
N LEU A 21 10.06 1.24 -22.74
CA LEU A 21 11.46 1.15 -22.32
C LEU A 21 12.43 1.55 -23.44
N GLY A 22 11.98 2.38 -24.39
CA GLY A 22 12.78 2.87 -25.52
C GLY A 22 12.99 1.86 -26.64
N ASP A 23 12.89 0.55 -26.40
CA ASP A 23 13.03 -0.52 -27.41
C ASP A 23 12.14 -1.71 -27.02
N GLN A 24 11.39 -2.26 -27.98
CA GLN A 24 10.51 -3.40 -27.76
C GLN A 24 11.27 -4.66 -27.27
N ARG A 25 12.53 -4.81 -27.64
CA ARG A 25 13.38 -5.91 -27.12
C ARG A 25 13.61 -5.79 -25.61
N ARG A 26 13.70 -4.56 -25.10
CA ARG A 26 13.80 -4.28 -23.65
C ARG A 26 12.50 -4.64 -22.94
N THR A 27 11.33 -4.31 -23.52
CA THR A 27 10.01 -4.69 -22.98
C THR A 27 9.86 -6.20 -22.92
N LYS A 28 10.19 -6.94 -24.00
CA LYS A 28 10.21 -8.41 -24.01
C LYS A 28 11.15 -8.98 -22.96
N ARG A 29 12.31 -8.34 -22.75
CA ARG A 29 13.29 -8.74 -21.72
C ARG A 29 12.74 -8.48 -20.31
N MET A 30 12.03 -7.37 -20.10
CA MET A 30 11.37 -7.04 -18.84
C MET A 30 10.32 -8.10 -18.49
N VAL A 31 9.43 -8.44 -19.42
CA VAL A 31 8.42 -9.50 -19.25
C VAL A 31 9.08 -10.84 -18.87
N LYS A 32 10.11 -11.25 -19.60
CA LYS A 32 10.84 -12.49 -19.29
C LYS A 32 11.44 -12.46 -17.88
N PHE A 33 12.09 -11.36 -17.51
CA PHE A 33 12.69 -11.24 -16.18
C PHE A 33 11.62 -11.14 -15.09
N ALA A 34 10.49 -10.44 -15.32
CA ALA A 34 9.37 -10.38 -14.40
C ALA A 34 8.77 -11.76 -14.11
N ALA A 35 8.62 -12.60 -15.14
CA ALA A 35 8.19 -13.99 -14.96
C ALA A 35 9.18 -14.80 -14.11
N GLN A 36 10.48 -14.67 -14.37
CA GLN A 36 11.53 -15.34 -13.58
C GLN A 36 11.56 -14.83 -12.12
N ALA A 37 11.39 -13.52 -11.90
CA ALA A 37 11.31 -12.93 -10.58
C ALA A 37 10.04 -13.37 -9.84
N ALA A 38 8.89 -13.47 -10.53
CA ALA A 38 7.64 -13.95 -9.94
C ALA A 38 7.70 -15.43 -9.51
N ALA A 39 8.53 -16.23 -10.16
CA ALA A 39 8.78 -17.61 -9.77
C ALA A 39 9.67 -17.74 -8.52
N LYS A 40 10.48 -16.73 -8.20
CA LYS A 40 11.43 -16.71 -7.06
C LYS A 40 11.55 -15.28 -6.50
N PRO A 41 10.52 -14.70 -5.90
CA PRO A 41 10.49 -13.27 -5.57
C PRO A 41 11.51 -12.83 -4.53
N ASP A 42 11.83 -13.67 -3.57
CA ASP A 42 12.81 -13.41 -2.50
C ASP A 42 14.27 -13.65 -2.93
N ALA A 43 14.48 -14.37 -4.04
CA ALA A 43 15.80 -14.74 -4.51
C ALA A 43 16.56 -13.52 -5.11
N ALA A 44 17.88 -13.52 -5.00
CA ALA A 44 18.72 -12.54 -5.67
C ALA A 44 18.65 -12.67 -7.20
N THR A 45 18.93 -11.60 -7.95
CA THR A 45 18.85 -11.59 -9.42
C THR A 45 19.55 -12.76 -10.12
N PRO A 46 20.77 -13.19 -9.69
CA PRO A 46 21.40 -14.38 -10.30
C PRO A 46 20.64 -15.68 -10.06
N GLN A 47 19.94 -15.80 -8.94
CA GLN A 47 19.16 -16.99 -8.59
C GLN A 47 17.76 -16.96 -9.22
N GLN A 48 17.23 -15.79 -9.56
CA GLN A 48 15.97 -15.62 -10.28
C GLN A 48 16.10 -16.07 -11.74
N THR A 49 17.29 -15.91 -12.32
CA THR A 49 17.55 -16.27 -13.73
C THR A 49 18.05 -17.72 -13.86
N GLU A 50 17.61 -18.41 -14.91
CA GLU A 50 17.98 -19.82 -15.14
C GLU A 50 19.36 -19.97 -15.74
N ARG A 51 19.77 -19.01 -16.58
CA ARG A 51 21.02 -19.04 -17.34
C ARG A 51 21.84 -17.79 -17.11
N TRP A 52 23.16 -17.94 -17.14
CA TRP A 52 24.08 -16.80 -17.02
C TRP A 52 23.85 -15.71 -18.07
N GLY A 53 23.45 -16.06 -19.29
CA GLY A 53 23.07 -15.12 -20.32
C GLY A 53 21.85 -14.25 -19.93
N ASP A 54 20.85 -14.83 -19.28
CA ASP A 54 19.67 -14.12 -18.79
C ASP A 54 20.00 -13.20 -17.61
N CYS A 55 20.90 -13.63 -16.72
CA CYS A 55 21.41 -12.81 -15.64
C CYS A 55 22.11 -11.54 -16.16
N LYS A 56 23.06 -11.71 -17.10
CA LYS A 56 23.72 -10.57 -17.76
C LYS A 56 22.72 -9.66 -18.45
N ALA A 57 21.73 -10.24 -19.14
CA ALA A 57 20.72 -9.46 -19.86
C ALA A 57 19.80 -8.68 -18.90
N ALA A 58 19.48 -9.22 -17.70
CA ALA A 58 18.74 -8.50 -16.68
C ALA A 58 19.54 -7.29 -16.15
N TYR A 59 20.81 -7.46 -15.80
CA TYR A 59 21.65 -6.34 -15.37
C TYR A 59 21.81 -5.27 -16.44
N ARG A 60 21.99 -5.66 -17.72
CA ARG A 60 22.07 -4.73 -18.85
C ARG A 60 20.75 -3.99 -19.11
N LEU A 61 19.62 -4.65 -18.85
CA LEU A 61 18.31 -4.01 -18.95
C LEU A 61 18.19 -2.85 -17.96
N PHE A 62 18.50 -3.11 -16.70
CA PHE A 62 18.43 -2.10 -15.64
C PHE A 62 19.55 -1.05 -15.68
N ASP A 63 20.45 -1.14 -16.64
CA ASP A 63 21.53 -0.19 -16.92
C ASP A 63 21.17 0.79 -18.07
N GLN A 64 19.95 0.72 -18.59
CA GLN A 64 19.47 1.60 -19.67
C GLN A 64 18.75 2.78 -19.10
N ASP A 65 18.99 3.96 -19.66
CA ASP A 65 18.43 5.25 -19.19
C ASP A 65 16.89 5.30 -19.31
N ASP A 66 16.33 4.67 -20.36
CA ASP A 66 14.86 4.60 -20.54
C ASP A 66 14.17 3.61 -19.59
N VAL A 67 14.93 2.76 -18.90
CA VAL A 67 14.37 1.79 -17.94
C VAL A 67 14.32 2.41 -16.56
N THR A 68 13.35 3.28 -16.35
CA THR A 68 13.15 4.01 -15.08
C THR A 68 12.13 3.33 -14.18
N PHE A 69 12.08 3.75 -12.92
CA PHE A 69 11.06 3.30 -11.97
C PHE A 69 9.65 3.55 -12.52
N GLU A 70 9.42 4.76 -13.01
CA GLU A 70 8.14 5.22 -13.54
C GLU A 70 7.73 4.40 -14.78
N ALA A 71 8.63 4.20 -15.73
CA ALA A 71 8.35 3.44 -16.95
C ALA A 71 7.97 1.98 -16.65
N VAL A 72 8.59 1.38 -15.62
CA VAL A 72 8.31 -0.01 -15.22
C VAL A 72 6.94 -0.16 -14.57
N ILE A 73 6.52 0.78 -13.72
CA ILE A 73 5.23 0.66 -13.00
C ILE A 73 4.04 1.22 -13.80
N ALA A 74 4.29 2.02 -14.84
CA ALA A 74 3.26 2.77 -15.56
C ALA A 74 2.10 1.89 -16.07
N PRO A 75 2.33 0.74 -16.75
CA PRO A 75 1.24 -0.10 -17.23
C PRO A 75 0.35 -0.63 -16.10
N HIS A 76 0.97 -1.12 -15.03
CA HIS A 76 0.25 -1.62 -13.86
C HIS A 76 -0.61 -0.51 -13.24
N CYS A 77 -0.06 0.68 -13.02
CA CYS A 77 -0.78 1.81 -12.45
C CYS A 77 -1.93 2.29 -13.35
N ALA A 78 -1.72 2.32 -14.66
CA ALA A 78 -2.76 2.69 -15.62
C ALA A 78 -3.92 1.67 -15.59
N ALA A 79 -3.61 0.38 -15.64
CA ALA A 79 -4.60 -0.69 -15.53
C ALA A 79 -5.36 -0.66 -14.19
N THR A 80 -4.65 -0.35 -13.11
CA THR A 80 -5.26 -0.22 -11.77
C THR A 80 -6.27 0.92 -11.70
N ARG A 81 -5.97 2.08 -12.29
CA ARG A 81 -6.88 3.24 -12.30
C ARG A 81 -8.08 3.10 -13.24
N ALA A 82 -8.01 2.18 -14.20
CA ALA A 82 -9.08 1.91 -15.16
C ALA A 82 -10.20 1.05 -14.55
N VAL A 83 -10.73 1.47 -13.40
CA VAL A 83 -11.83 0.78 -12.71
C VAL A 83 -13.19 1.22 -13.25
N GLY A 84 -14.20 0.37 -13.05
CA GLY A 84 -15.60 0.67 -13.40
C GLY A 84 -16.30 1.53 -12.35
N PRO A 85 -17.62 1.74 -12.53
CA PRO A 85 -18.46 2.52 -11.62
C PRO A 85 -18.35 2.05 -10.16
N GLY A 86 -18.50 2.98 -9.23
CA GLY A 86 -18.49 2.70 -7.80
C GLY A 86 -17.49 3.53 -6.99
N THR A 87 -17.45 3.28 -5.69
CA THR A 87 -16.52 3.95 -4.77
C THR A 87 -15.29 3.09 -4.56
N TRP A 88 -14.13 3.70 -4.74
CA TRP A 88 -12.82 3.07 -4.62
C TRP A 88 -11.97 3.82 -3.61
N LEU A 89 -11.37 3.11 -2.69
CA LEU A 89 -10.47 3.67 -1.70
C LEU A 89 -9.04 3.68 -2.25
N VAL A 90 -8.38 4.82 -2.13
CA VAL A 90 -6.97 4.98 -2.46
C VAL A 90 -6.20 5.11 -1.14
N ILE A 91 -5.64 4.02 -0.65
CA ILE A 91 -4.86 4.03 0.59
C ILE A 91 -3.46 4.52 0.29
N ASN A 92 -3.04 5.56 1.03
CA ASN A 92 -1.74 6.19 0.83
C ASN A 92 -0.86 6.04 2.07
N ASP A 93 0.41 5.70 1.86
CA ASP A 93 1.42 5.69 2.92
C ASP A 93 2.83 5.75 2.36
N THR A 94 3.80 6.11 3.22
CA THR A 94 5.22 6.15 2.86
C THR A 94 5.99 5.10 3.64
N THR A 95 6.82 4.32 2.95
CA THR A 95 7.79 3.44 3.59
C THR A 95 9.21 3.81 3.21
N GLU A 96 10.16 3.51 4.06
CA GLU A 96 11.58 3.59 3.74
C GLU A 96 12.09 2.23 3.26
N ILE A 97 12.99 2.25 2.28
CA ILE A 97 13.71 1.07 1.80
C ILE A 97 15.16 1.30 2.17
N ASN A 98 15.68 0.53 3.14
CA ASN A 98 16.98 0.73 3.74
C ASN A 98 17.96 -0.35 3.31
N PHE A 99 19.03 0.04 2.61
CA PHE A 99 20.08 -0.88 2.14
C PHE A 99 21.23 -1.06 3.14
N GLY A 100 21.11 -0.50 4.35
CA GLY A 100 22.13 -0.62 5.40
C GLY A 100 23.26 0.43 5.31
N TYR A 101 24.25 0.27 6.20
CA TYR A 101 25.32 1.26 6.39
C TYR A 101 26.53 1.03 5.49
N ASP A 102 26.83 -0.23 5.21
CA ASP A 102 28.11 -0.61 4.61
C ASP A 102 28.14 -0.48 3.09
N ARG A 103 27.03 -0.05 2.50
CA ARG A 103 26.95 0.16 1.06
C ARG A 103 27.19 1.61 0.69
N ASN A 104 28.39 1.86 0.16
CA ASN A 104 28.64 3.12 -0.56
C ASN A 104 27.91 3.05 -1.92
N LEU A 105 26.58 3.27 -1.88
CA LEU A 105 25.70 3.17 -3.04
C LEU A 105 25.39 4.57 -3.57
N PRO A 106 25.95 4.97 -4.73
CA PRO A 106 25.60 6.24 -5.36
C PRO A 106 24.09 6.31 -5.70
N GLY A 107 23.51 7.51 -5.68
CA GLY A 107 22.12 7.73 -6.09
C GLY A 107 21.08 7.42 -5.00
N VAL A 108 21.47 7.05 -3.78
CA VAL A 108 20.56 6.90 -2.64
C VAL A 108 20.71 8.03 -1.63
N GLY A 109 19.68 8.27 -0.81
CA GLY A 109 19.65 9.29 0.22
C GLY A 109 19.68 8.72 1.63
N ARG A 110 19.46 9.61 2.61
CA ARG A 110 19.32 9.21 4.02
C ARG A 110 17.94 8.62 4.27
N VAL A 111 17.90 7.50 4.99
CA VAL A 111 16.66 6.88 5.47
C VAL A 111 16.76 6.59 6.97
N GLY A 112 15.61 6.45 7.62
CA GLY A 112 15.52 6.19 9.05
C GLY A 112 15.91 7.37 9.92
N GLN A 113 15.93 7.12 11.22
CA GLN A 113 16.30 8.09 12.24
C GLN A 113 17.83 8.13 12.48
N THR A 114 18.55 7.09 12.07
CA THR A 114 19.98 6.99 12.26
C THR A 114 20.75 7.76 11.18
N PRO A 115 21.93 8.36 11.51
CA PRO A 115 22.69 9.15 10.55
C PRO A 115 23.19 8.37 9.34
N ASN A 116 23.29 7.06 9.47
CA ASN A 116 23.99 6.17 8.52
C ASN A 116 23.09 5.37 7.60
N GLY A 117 21.77 5.35 7.82
CA GLY A 117 20.80 4.67 6.92
C GLY A 117 20.89 5.25 5.51
N ARG A 118 20.95 4.37 4.50
CA ARG A 118 21.03 4.71 3.08
C ARG A 118 19.95 3.99 2.31
N GLY A 119 19.20 4.73 1.47
CA GLY A 119 18.11 4.11 0.72
C GLY A 119 17.20 5.12 0.04
N PHE A 120 15.97 4.69 -0.12
CA PHE A 120 14.88 5.45 -0.73
C PHE A 120 13.70 5.55 0.23
N TYR A 121 12.87 6.56 0.01
CA TYR A 121 11.48 6.58 0.45
C TYR A 121 10.59 6.19 -0.72
N LEU A 122 9.61 5.35 -0.47
CA LEU A 122 8.60 4.94 -1.43
C LEU A 122 7.24 5.36 -0.90
N HIS A 123 6.62 6.36 -1.55
CA HIS A 123 5.23 6.70 -1.29
C HIS A 123 4.33 5.92 -2.24
N THR A 124 3.32 5.27 -1.71
CA THR A 124 2.43 4.36 -2.43
C THR A 124 0.98 4.80 -2.28
N ALA A 125 0.25 4.83 -3.38
CA ALA A 125 -1.21 4.92 -3.45
C ALA A 125 -1.76 3.59 -3.97
N MET A 126 -2.47 2.84 -3.12
CA MET A 126 -3.00 1.51 -3.40
C MET A 126 -4.52 1.57 -3.51
N LEU A 127 -5.09 0.99 -4.58
CA LEU A 127 -6.53 1.04 -4.90
C LEU A 127 -7.22 -0.25 -4.47
N LEU A 128 -8.35 -0.10 -3.79
CA LEU A 128 -9.24 -1.22 -3.42
C LEU A 128 -10.71 -0.81 -3.45
N ALA A 129 -11.62 -1.77 -3.53
CA ALA A 129 -13.05 -1.51 -3.46
C ALA A 129 -13.46 -0.99 -2.08
N ALA A 130 -14.34 0.02 -2.03
CA ALA A 130 -14.88 0.54 -0.77
C ALA A 130 -15.79 -0.50 -0.10
N GLU A 131 -16.56 -1.23 -0.89
CA GLU A 131 -17.34 -2.37 -0.44
C GLU A 131 -16.54 -3.66 -0.61
N GLY A 132 -16.52 -4.51 0.41
CA GLY A 132 -15.59 -5.64 0.47
C GLY A 132 -14.16 -5.18 0.77
N GLN A 133 -13.18 -5.99 0.38
CA GLN A 133 -11.75 -5.68 0.54
C GLN A 133 -10.97 -6.07 -0.73
N GLU A 134 -11.64 -6.02 -1.88
CA GLU A 134 -11.01 -6.40 -3.14
C GLU A 134 -9.88 -5.41 -3.48
N LEU A 135 -8.65 -5.90 -3.39
CA LEU A 135 -7.48 -5.16 -3.81
C LEU A 135 -7.40 -5.14 -5.35
N VAL A 136 -7.28 -3.95 -5.94
CA VAL A 136 -7.08 -3.78 -7.39
C VAL A 136 -5.59 -3.78 -7.74
N GLY A 137 -4.82 -2.89 -7.12
CA GLY A 137 -3.39 -2.75 -7.37
C GLY A 137 -2.82 -1.42 -6.89
N LEU A 138 -1.71 -1.00 -7.49
CA LEU A 138 -1.07 0.30 -7.22
C LEU A 138 -1.63 1.35 -8.19
N ALA A 139 -2.30 2.38 -7.67
CA ALA A 139 -2.80 3.49 -8.49
C ALA A 139 -1.67 4.44 -8.90
N ALA A 140 -0.71 4.69 -8.00
CA ALA A 140 0.50 5.46 -8.25
C ALA A 140 1.56 5.17 -7.18
N GLN A 141 2.82 5.42 -7.52
CA GLN A 141 3.93 5.45 -6.56
C GLN A 141 4.91 6.57 -6.88
N GLU A 142 5.66 7.00 -5.88
CA GLU A 142 6.81 7.88 -6.05
C GLU A 142 7.99 7.36 -5.23
N LEU A 143 9.10 7.08 -5.92
CA LEU A 143 10.38 6.74 -5.30
C LEU A 143 11.22 8.02 -5.20
N TYR A 144 11.68 8.36 -4.00
CA TYR A 144 12.45 9.59 -3.80
C TYR A 144 13.53 9.44 -2.73
N VAL A 145 14.47 10.38 -2.72
CA VAL A 145 15.60 10.41 -1.79
C VAL A 145 15.60 11.69 -0.94
N ARG A 146 16.02 11.57 0.31
CA ARG A 146 16.38 12.73 1.12
C ARG A 146 17.83 13.15 0.84
N PRO A 147 18.12 14.47 0.75
CA PRO A 147 19.47 14.93 0.62
C PRO A 147 20.37 14.44 1.76
N LEU A 148 21.59 14.03 1.45
CA LEU A 148 22.59 13.58 2.44
C LEU A 148 23.01 14.70 3.40
N ARG A 149 22.98 15.96 2.95
CA ARG A 149 23.24 17.15 3.77
C ARG A 149 21.95 17.88 4.08
N LYS A 150 21.75 18.26 5.36
CA LYS A 150 20.69 19.23 5.70
C LYS A 150 21.02 20.54 4.98
N VAL A 151 20.19 20.94 4.03
CA VAL A 151 20.25 22.30 3.48
C VAL A 151 20.05 23.27 4.66
N LYS A 152 21.03 24.16 4.94
CA LYS A 152 20.90 25.18 5.98
C LYS A 152 19.58 25.94 5.73
N ARG A 153 18.66 25.88 6.68
CA ARG A 153 17.44 26.69 6.64
C ARG A 153 17.88 28.15 6.64
N VAL A 154 17.75 28.84 5.55
CA VAL A 154 17.85 30.30 5.52
C VAL A 154 16.68 30.81 6.36
N ASN A 155 16.98 31.62 7.38
CA ASN A 155 15.99 32.21 8.27
C ASN A 155 14.82 32.82 7.48
N SER A 156 13.64 32.22 7.59
CA SER A 156 12.50 32.46 6.73
C SER A 156 11.43 33.40 7.33
N ALA A 157 11.79 34.16 8.39
CA ALA A 157 10.86 35.09 9.03
C ALA A 157 10.21 36.13 8.08
N ARG A 158 10.74 36.28 6.85
CA ARG A 158 10.21 37.18 5.80
C ARG A 158 9.53 36.46 4.62
N ARG A 159 9.49 35.12 4.58
CA ARG A 159 8.86 34.41 3.44
C ARG A 159 7.39 34.15 3.71
N LYS A 160 6.51 34.81 2.97
CA LYS A 160 5.05 34.51 2.92
C LYS A 160 4.79 33.09 2.40
N LEU A 161 5.69 32.54 1.58
CA LEU A 161 5.60 31.20 0.98
C LEU A 161 6.59 30.24 1.63
N ARG A 162 6.15 29.01 1.90
CA ARG A 162 7.03 27.94 2.36
C ARG A 162 7.87 27.36 1.21
N SER A 163 9.07 26.90 1.52
CA SER A 163 9.87 26.07 0.62
C SER A 163 9.28 24.66 0.50
N ALA A 164 9.68 23.92 -0.53
CA ALA A 164 9.32 22.51 -0.70
C ALA A 164 9.63 21.70 0.56
N ARG A 165 8.71 20.80 0.91
CA ARG A 165 8.79 19.87 2.05
C ARG A 165 8.72 18.44 1.57
N GLU A 166 9.19 17.52 2.38
CA GLU A 166 9.05 16.08 2.12
C GLU A 166 7.57 15.67 2.02
N THR A 167 6.73 16.26 2.87
CA THR A 167 5.27 16.02 2.86
C THR A 167 4.58 16.43 1.55
N ASP A 168 5.24 17.16 0.65
CA ASP A 168 4.66 17.50 -0.66
C ASP A 168 4.54 16.26 -1.58
N VAL A 169 5.16 15.14 -1.23
CA VAL A 169 4.99 13.87 -1.94
C VAL A 169 3.53 13.40 -1.94
N TRP A 170 2.79 13.66 -0.86
CA TRP A 170 1.37 13.31 -0.79
C TRP A 170 0.58 13.94 -1.93
N GLY A 171 0.72 15.26 -2.11
CA GLY A 171 0.06 15.98 -3.20
C GLY A 171 0.49 15.49 -4.58
N ARG A 172 1.80 15.30 -4.80
CA ARG A 172 2.31 14.80 -6.09
C ARG A 172 1.79 13.41 -6.44
N VAL A 173 1.64 12.51 -5.46
CA VAL A 173 1.10 11.16 -5.71
C VAL A 173 -0.41 11.22 -5.93
N ILE A 174 -1.14 12.10 -5.24
CA ILE A 174 -2.56 12.37 -5.54
C ILE A 174 -2.72 12.84 -6.99
N ASP A 175 -1.88 13.78 -7.46
CA ASP A 175 -1.91 14.26 -8.85
C ASP A 175 -1.58 13.14 -9.86
N ARG A 176 -0.67 12.21 -9.52
CA ARG A 176 -0.37 11.03 -10.37
C ARG A 176 -1.50 10.01 -10.40
N VAL A 177 -2.26 9.87 -9.33
CA VAL A 177 -3.49 9.07 -9.34
C VAL A 177 -4.49 9.70 -10.30
N GLY A 178 -4.62 11.03 -10.26
CA GLY A 178 -5.49 11.79 -11.14
C GLY A 178 -6.97 11.71 -10.79
N GLU A 179 -7.81 12.30 -11.65
CA GLU A 179 -9.25 12.22 -11.52
C GLU A 179 -9.75 10.77 -11.72
N PRO A 180 -10.80 10.34 -11.00
CA PRO A 180 -11.41 9.04 -11.23
C PRO A 180 -12.04 8.94 -12.62
N PRO A 181 -12.15 7.73 -13.21
CA PRO A 181 -12.95 7.51 -14.41
C PRO A 181 -14.40 7.96 -14.24
N ALA A 182 -15.12 8.15 -15.36
CA ALA A 182 -16.54 8.45 -15.33
C ALA A 182 -17.29 7.40 -14.47
N ASP A 183 -18.24 7.86 -13.66
CA ASP A 183 -19.06 7.05 -12.75
C ASP A 183 -18.28 6.34 -11.61
N ALA A 184 -16.97 6.51 -11.54
CA ALA A 184 -16.14 6.08 -10.42
C ALA A 184 -15.89 7.25 -9.44
N ARG A 185 -15.67 6.92 -8.17
CA ARG A 185 -15.28 7.88 -7.13
C ARG A 185 -14.04 7.37 -6.41
N PHE A 186 -12.99 8.16 -6.36
CA PHE A 186 -11.82 7.90 -5.54
C PHE A 186 -11.94 8.61 -4.20
N VAL A 187 -11.68 7.87 -3.12
CA VAL A 187 -11.61 8.41 -1.74
C VAL A 187 -10.23 8.06 -1.19
N HIS A 188 -9.38 9.08 -1.01
CA HIS A 188 -8.05 8.89 -0.46
C HIS A 188 -8.09 8.68 1.05
N VAL A 189 -7.53 7.56 1.52
CA VAL A 189 -7.44 7.21 2.94
C VAL A 189 -5.99 7.36 3.38
N CYS A 190 -5.75 8.30 4.30
CA CYS A 190 -4.40 8.71 4.65
C CYS A 190 -4.21 8.81 6.17
N ASP A 191 -2.96 8.67 6.62
CA ASP A 191 -2.58 8.90 7.99
C ASP A 191 -2.40 10.40 8.31
N ARG A 192 -1.87 10.69 9.51
CA ARG A 192 -1.60 12.06 10.00
C ARG A 192 -0.62 12.85 9.12
N GLY A 193 0.22 12.18 8.34
CA GLY A 193 1.19 12.81 7.46
C GLY A 193 0.57 13.63 6.34
N ALA A 194 -0.65 13.26 5.93
CA ALA A 194 -1.43 13.95 4.91
C ALA A 194 -2.23 15.15 5.44
N ASP A 195 -2.35 15.33 6.77
CA ASP A 195 -3.19 16.39 7.35
C ASP A 195 -2.54 17.77 7.21
N ASN A 196 -2.54 18.27 6.00
CA ASN A 196 -2.11 19.65 5.69
C ASN A 196 -2.95 20.25 4.55
N PHE A 197 -3.04 21.58 4.53
CA PHE A 197 -3.92 22.31 3.62
C PHE A 197 -3.56 22.12 2.14
N ASP A 198 -2.28 21.91 1.83
CA ASP A 198 -1.82 21.64 0.46
C ASP A 198 -2.41 20.32 -0.07
N VAL A 199 -2.41 19.25 0.73
CA VAL A 199 -2.96 17.95 0.33
C VAL A 199 -4.45 18.05 0.02
N TYR A 200 -5.21 18.77 0.85
CA TYR A 200 -6.64 18.98 0.58
C TYR A 200 -6.88 19.75 -0.73
N CYS A 201 -6.00 20.70 -1.08
CA CYS A 201 -6.09 21.40 -2.36
C CYS A 201 -5.83 20.47 -3.57
N HIS A 202 -4.87 19.54 -3.46
CA HIS A 202 -4.65 18.51 -4.49
C HIS A 202 -5.85 17.59 -4.63
N LEU A 203 -6.46 17.15 -3.51
CA LEU A 203 -7.65 16.30 -3.54
C LEU A 203 -8.86 17.00 -4.19
N LEU A 204 -9.06 18.29 -3.89
CA LEU A 204 -10.11 19.09 -4.53
C LEU A 204 -9.89 19.23 -6.03
N GLU A 205 -8.65 19.46 -6.46
CA GLU A 205 -8.31 19.58 -7.89
C GLU A 205 -8.56 18.28 -8.64
N GLN A 206 -8.27 17.13 -8.03
CA GLN A 206 -8.51 15.81 -8.62
C GLN A 206 -9.96 15.32 -8.42
N ARG A 207 -10.87 16.15 -7.89
CA ARG A 207 -12.27 15.79 -7.58
C ARG A 207 -12.40 14.52 -6.74
N ALA A 208 -11.40 14.26 -5.91
CA ALA A 208 -11.33 13.09 -5.06
C ALA A 208 -11.90 13.37 -3.66
N GLY A 209 -12.55 12.37 -3.08
CA GLY A 209 -12.89 12.37 -1.66
C GLY A 209 -11.67 12.03 -0.79
N TRP A 210 -11.83 12.21 0.53
CA TRP A 210 -10.77 11.86 1.48
C TRP A 210 -11.31 11.41 2.83
N VAL A 211 -10.50 10.59 3.52
CA VAL A 211 -10.58 10.27 4.94
C VAL A 211 -9.16 10.34 5.49
N ILE A 212 -8.83 11.40 6.20
CA ILE A 212 -7.49 11.69 6.69
C ILE A 212 -7.50 11.77 8.21
N ARG A 213 -6.59 11.06 8.88
CA ARG A 213 -6.45 11.17 10.34
C ARG A 213 -5.89 12.53 10.71
N ALA A 214 -6.58 13.24 11.60
CA ALA A 214 -6.16 14.57 12.07
C ALA A 214 -4.82 14.48 12.83
N ALA A 215 -3.90 15.38 12.50
CA ALA A 215 -2.62 15.54 13.19
C ALA A 215 -2.67 16.65 14.25
N GLN A 216 -3.49 17.67 14.04
CA GLN A 216 -3.51 18.91 14.84
C GLN A 216 -4.91 19.22 15.36
N LEU A 217 -5.24 18.77 16.56
CA LEU A 217 -6.54 19.00 17.17
C LEU A 217 -6.71 20.44 17.72
N GLN A 218 -5.61 21.14 17.95
CA GLN A 218 -5.63 22.56 18.37
C GLN A 218 -5.78 23.53 17.18
N ARG A 219 -5.89 23.01 15.95
CA ARG A 219 -6.19 23.80 14.76
C ARG A 219 -7.51 24.54 14.90
N LEU A 220 -7.50 25.84 14.56
CA LEU A 220 -8.71 26.63 14.50
C LEU A 220 -9.54 26.23 13.27
N VAL A 221 -10.81 26.00 13.50
CA VAL A 221 -11.84 25.71 12.50
C VAL A 221 -13.07 26.54 12.80
N ARG A 222 -13.95 26.71 11.82
CA ARG A 222 -15.26 27.35 12.03
C ARG A 222 -16.36 26.29 12.01
N ASP A 223 -17.32 26.43 12.88
CA ASP A 223 -18.59 25.68 12.87
C ASP A 223 -19.56 26.24 11.79
N ASP A 224 -20.74 25.63 11.69
CA ASP A 224 -21.76 26.06 10.71
C ASP A 224 -22.34 27.47 11.06
N GLU A 225 -22.19 27.95 12.29
CA GLU A 225 -22.59 29.31 12.73
C GLU A 225 -21.47 30.33 12.47
N GLY A 226 -20.30 29.90 12.04
CA GLY A 226 -19.14 30.75 11.74
C GLY A 226 -18.25 31.05 12.95
N HIS A 227 -18.50 30.46 14.12
CA HIS A 227 -17.68 30.66 15.30
C HIS A 227 -16.33 29.91 15.16
N GLU A 228 -15.24 30.62 15.43
CA GLU A 228 -13.89 30.05 15.39
C GLU A 228 -13.53 29.42 16.73
N ARG A 229 -13.20 28.10 16.71
CA ARG A 229 -12.79 27.32 17.88
C ARG A 229 -11.69 26.33 17.47
N SER A 230 -10.96 25.77 18.44
CA SER A 230 -10.12 24.63 18.13
C SER A 230 -10.97 23.40 17.78
N LEU A 231 -10.47 22.54 16.88
CA LEU A 231 -11.15 21.29 16.54
C LEU A 231 -11.43 20.45 17.79
N GLU A 232 -10.50 20.42 18.74
CA GLU A 232 -10.64 19.75 20.04
C GLU A 232 -11.85 20.27 20.83
N GLN A 233 -11.95 21.60 20.98
CA GLN A 233 -13.06 22.22 21.71
C GLN A 233 -14.40 21.97 21.01
N LEU A 234 -14.43 22.05 19.69
CA LEU A 234 -15.65 21.84 18.93
C LEU A 234 -16.15 20.39 19.05
N LEU A 235 -15.25 19.40 18.96
CA LEU A 235 -15.61 17.99 19.14
C LEU A 235 -16.08 17.68 20.57
N ALA A 236 -15.51 18.36 21.57
CA ALA A 236 -15.91 18.17 22.96
C ALA A 236 -17.36 18.63 23.26
N THR A 237 -17.91 19.54 22.45
CA THR A 237 -19.32 20.03 22.60
C THR A 237 -20.33 19.14 21.87
N GLN A 238 -19.86 18.15 21.05
CA GLN A 238 -20.77 17.30 20.30
C GLN A 238 -21.30 16.15 21.14
N GLU A 239 -22.58 15.85 20.98
CA GLU A 239 -23.20 14.67 21.56
C GLU A 239 -22.77 13.41 20.82
N SER A 240 -22.78 12.26 21.53
CA SER A 240 -22.55 10.95 20.93
C SER A 240 -23.69 10.59 20.00
N MET A 241 -23.36 10.18 18.77
CA MET A 241 -24.34 9.71 17.76
C MET A 241 -24.63 8.22 17.90
N GLY A 242 -23.83 7.50 18.68
CA GLY A 242 -23.91 6.06 18.88
C GLY A 242 -22.59 5.50 19.37
N SER A 243 -22.59 4.22 19.70
CA SER A 243 -21.45 3.51 20.23
C SER A 243 -21.30 2.13 19.61
N TYR A 244 -20.09 1.57 19.72
CA TYR A 244 -19.79 0.20 19.33
C TYR A 244 -18.66 -0.39 20.18
N GLU A 245 -18.52 -1.70 20.14
CA GLU A 245 -17.44 -2.41 20.83
C GLU A 245 -16.32 -2.79 19.85
N LEU A 246 -15.08 -2.60 20.29
CA LEU A 246 -13.88 -3.02 19.57
C LEU A 246 -13.07 -4.00 20.41
N VAL A 247 -12.77 -5.16 19.82
CA VAL A 247 -11.84 -6.11 20.44
C VAL A 247 -10.41 -5.64 20.20
N VAL A 248 -9.74 -5.22 21.27
CA VAL A 248 -8.33 -4.82 21.25
C VAL A 248 -7.49 -6.07 21.54
N PRO A 249 -6.65 -6.52 20.58
CA PRO A 249 -5.82 -7.69 20.81
C PRO A 249 -4.79 -7.46 21.90
N ALA A 250 -4.32 -8.55 22.53
CA ALA A 250 -3.23 -8.47 23.49
C ALA A 250 -1.96 -7.87 22.84
N SER A 251 -1.29 -7.00 23.58
CA SER A 251 0.02 -6.47 23.23
C SER A 251 1.07 -6.98 24.25
N LYS A 252 2.35 -6.63 24.04
CA LYS A 252 3.42 -7.03 24.96
C LYS A 252 3.15 -6.60 26.41
N ASP A 253 2.50 -5.44 26.58
CA ASP A 253 2.32 -4.81 27.89
C ASP A 253 0.86 -4.78 28.36
N GLN A 254 -0.10 -5.30 27.55
CA GLN A 254 -1.52 -5.26 27.87
C GLN A 254 -2.26 -6.52 27.40
N PRO A 255 -3.15 -7.11 28.23
CA PRO A 255 -4.00 -8.22 27.82
C PRO A 255 -5.03 -7.78 26.76
N ALA A 256 -5.60 -8.76 26.06
CA ALA A 256 -6.72 -8.49 25.16
C ALA A 256 -7.91 -7.94 25.96
N ARG A 257 -8.63 -6.97 25.39
CA ARG A 257 -9.79 -6.36 26.04
C ARG A 257 -10.84 -5.94 25.00
N THR A 258 -12.06 -5.77 25.45
CA THR A 258 -13.11 -5.10 24.67
C THR A 258 -13.21 -3.64 25.08
N ALA A 259 -13.09 -2.73 24.14
CA ALA A 259 -13.21 -1.29 24.34
C ALA A 259 -14.57 -0.80 23.83
N GLY A 260 -15.32 -0.09 24.70
CA GLY A 260 -16.52 0.63 24.29
C GLY A 260 -16.13 1.97 23.66
N LEU A 261 -16.55 2.21 22.43
CA LEU A 261 -16.20 3.39 21.65
C LEU A 261 -17.44 4.21 21.33
N GLU A 262 -17.41 5.52 21.59
CA GLU A 262 -18.41 6.48 21.13
C GLU A 262 -17.98 7.18 19.85
N VAL A 263 -18.96 7.51 19.03
CA VAL A 263 -18.77 8.22 17.77
C VAL A 263 -19.45 9.58 17.85
N ARG A 264 -18.72 10.63 17.45
CA ARG A 264 -19.21 11.99 17.31
C ARG A 264 -18.84 12.51 15.93
N SER A 265 -19.63 13.42 15.39
CA SER A 265 -19.24 14.13 14.19
C SER A 265 -19.74 15.56 14.18
N VAL A 266 -19.05 16.40 13.43
CA VAL A 266 -19.41 17.81 13.25
C VAL A 266 -18.93 18.28 11.87
N ARG A 267 -19.74 19.10 11.22
CA ARG A 267 -19.32 19.82 10.02
C ARG A 267 -18.43 20.98 10.40
N ILE A 268 -17.34 21.18 9.67
CA ILE A 268 -16.36 22.23 9.92
C ILE A 268 -15.94 22.92 8.62
N VAL A 269 -15.50 24.14 8.76
CA VAL A 269 -14.79 24.86 7.70
C VAL A 269 -13.36 25.11 8.17
N MET A 270 -12.40 24.56 7.44
CA MET A 270 -10.97 24.75 7.69
C MET A 270 -10.48 26.00 6.94
N PRO A 271 -10.09 27.08 7.62
CA PRO A 271 -9.53 28.25 6.95
C PRO A 271 -8.12 27.98 6.44
N ARG A 272 -7.74 28.66 5.36
CA ARG A 272 -6.36 28.63 4.86
C ARG A 272 -5.41 29.16 5.95
N PRO A 273 -4.27 28.48 6.17
CA PRO A 273 -3.26 28.97 7.11
C PRO A 273 -2.77 30.37 6.76
N ARG A 274 -2.65 31.24 7.76
CA ARG A 274 -2.19 32.64 7.59
C ARG A 274 -0.74 32.74 7.12
N SER A 275 0.07 31.72 7.38
CA SER A 275 1.50 31.66 7.01
C SER A 275 1.91 30.25 6.63
N GLY A 276 3.05 30.11 5.96
CA GLY A 276 3.59 28.82 5.58
C GLY A 276 2.82 28.12 4.46
N VAL A 277 2.09 28.86 3.66
CA VAL A 277 1.35 28.35 2.49
C VAL A 277 2.31 28.08 1.35
N SER A 278 2.11 27.01 0.59
CA SER A 278 2.89 26.74 -0.61
C SER A 278 2.50 27.67 -1.76
N ARG A 279 3.38 27.74 -2.76
CA ARG A 279 3.08 28.46 -4.01
C ARG A 279 1.88 27.86 -4.72
N TYR A 280 1.75 26.53 -4.64
CA TYR A 280 0.63 25.79 -5.23
C TYR A 280 -0.72 26.27 -4.68
N VAL A 281 -0.89 26.26 -3.33
CA VAL A 281 -2.12 26.73 -2.69
C VAL A 281 -2.42 28.20 -3.00
N GLN A 282 -1.37 29.05 -3.02
CA GLN A 282 -1.55 30.47 -3.34
C GLN A 282 -2.09 30.67 -4.76
N GLN A 283 -1.61 29.90 -5.72
CA GLN A 283 -2.05 29.99 -7.12
C GLN A 283 -3.50 29.52 -7.33
N ARG A 284 -3.96 28.54 -6.53
CA ARG A 284 -5.36 28.04 -6.60
C ARG A 284 -6.38 28.97 -5.97
N GLY A 285 -5.97 29.89 -5.13
CA GLY A 285 -6.87 30.84 -4.50
C GLY A 285 -7.85 30.24 -3.50
N VAL A 286 -7.66 28.97 -3.07
CA VAL A 286 -8.50 28.30 -2.07
C VAL A 286 -8.30 28.98 -0.72
N ASN A 287 -9.36 29.55 -0.15
CA ASN A 287 -9.31 30.27 1.12
C ASN A 287 -9.79 29.45 2.30
N GLU A 288 -10.63 28.47 2.06
CA GLU A 288 -11.23 27.61 3.07
C GLU A 288 -11.71 26.30 2.45
N ILE A 289 -11.87 25.26 3.28
CA ILE A 289 -12.32 23.95 2.85
C ILE A 289 -13.36 23.45 3.85
N ALA A 290 -14.59 23.23 3.35
CA ALA A 290 -15.65 22.60 4.12
C ALA A 290 -15.45 21.09 4.15
N MET A 291 -15.59 20.47 5.34
CA MET A 291 -15.43 19.05 5.54
C MET A 291 -16.15 18.59 6.82
N TRP A 292 -16.13 17.32 7.11
CA TRP A 292 -16.60 16.74 8.36
C TRP A 292 -15.42 16.28 9.21
N ALA A 293 -15.56 16.39 10.52
CA ALA A 293 -14.70 15.76 11.50
C ALA A 293 -15.48 14.64 12.20
N VAL A 294 -14.96 13.42 12.18
CA VAL A 294 -15.53 12.25 12.85
C VAL A 294 -14.56 11.83 13.94
N GLU A 295 -15.01 11.89 15.19
CA GLU A 295 -14.25 11.43 16.36
C GLU A 295 -14.73 10.04 16.79
N VAL A 296 -13.78 9.16 17.05
CA VAL A 296 -14.00 7.91 17.77
C VAL A 296 -13.19 7.97 19.05
N ARG A 297 -13.85 7.75 20.18
CA ARG A 297 -13.23 7.84 21.50
C ARG A 297 -13.69 6.72 22.42
N GLU A 298 -12.74 6.08 23.10
CA GLU A 298 -13.03 5.10 24.13
C GLU A 298 -13.63 5.76 25.35
N VAL A 299 -14.73 5.18 25.84
CA VAL A 299 -15.37 5.54 27.09
C VAL A 299 -15.01 4.48 28.15
N HIS A 300 -14.76 4.94 29.39
CA HIS A 300 -14.41 4.09 30.51
C HIS A 300 -13.19 3.18 30.26
N PRO A 301 -12.04 3.74 29.81
CA PRO A 301 -10.82 2.94 29.62
C PRO A 301 -10.38 2.34 30.98
N PRO A 302 -9.72 1.17 30.99
CA PRO A 302 -9.15 0.61 32.21
C PRO A 302 -8.16 1.58 32.87
N ARG A 303 -8.06 1.52 34.20
CA ARG A 303 -7.17 2.40 34.96
C ARG A 303 -5.71 2.25 34.48
N GLY A 304 -5.07 3.36 34.16
CA GLY A 304 -3.68 3.40 33.68
C GLY A 304 -3.50 3.06 32.19
N VAL A 305 -4.59 2.86 31.46
CA VAL A 305 -4.56 2.65 30.00
C VAL A 305 -4.96 3.94 29.30
N GLU A 306 -4.14 4.38 28.32
CA GLU A 306 -4.50 5.52 27.48
C GLU A 306 -5.73 5.15 26.62
N PRO A 307 -6.79 6.00 26.63
CA PRO A 307 -8.00 5.71 25.86
C PRO A 307 -7.72 5.69 24.37
N LEU A 308 -8.34 4.78 23.67
CA LEU A 308 -8.31 4.78 22.20
C LEU A 308 -9.02 6.05 21.70
N ARG A 309 -8.35 6.76 20.80
CA ARG A 309 -8.91 7.97 20.18
C ARG A 309 -8.34 8.20 18.80
N TRP A 310 -9.20 8.48 17.85
CA TRP A 310 -8.82 9.03 16.55
C TRP A 310 -9.88 10.00 16.05
N VAL A 311 -9.42 10.98 15.30
CA VAL A 311 -10.25 11.97 14.63
C VAL A 311 -9.96 11.90 13.15
N LEU A 312 -11.00 11.75 12.34
CA LEU A 312 -10.95 11.66 10.88
C LEU A 312 -11.53 12.92 10.27
N LEU A 313 -10.76 13.57 9.40
CA LEU A 313 -11.22 14.68 8.58
C LEU A 313 -11.62 14.14 7.21
N THR A 314 -12.83 14.45 6.75
CA THR A 314 -13.37 13.84 5.55
C THR A 314 -14.25 14.79 4.72
N SER A 315 -14.21 14.63 3.40
CA SER A 315 -15.13 15.25 2.46
C SER A 315 -16.52 14.60 2.44
N GLU A 316 -16.63 13.41 3.03
CA GLU A 316 -17.84 12.62 3.01
C GLU A 316 -18.81 13.12 4.08
N GLN A 317 -20.11 13.12 3.76
CA GLN A 317 -21.14 13.47 4.74
C GLN A 317 -21.14 12.48 5.90
N ALA A 318 -21.08 13.01 7.12
CA ALA A 318 -21.05 12.24 8.36
C ALA A 318 -22.21 12.62 9.30
N ASN A 319 -23.37 12.96 8.74
CA ASN A 319 -24.59 13.32 9.48
C ASN A 319 -25.31 12.04 9.95
N GLY A 320 -24.99 11.56 11.12
CA GLY A 320 -25.56 10.37 11.73
C GLY A 320 -24.62 9.17 11.79
N PHE A 321 -24.92 8.26 12.71
CA PHE A 321 -24.06 7.13 13.05
C PHE A 321 -23.70 6.24 11.84
N ALA A 322 -24.67 5.90 11.00
CA ALA A 322 -24.45 5.02 9.85
C ALA A 322 -23.45 5.61 8.84
N ALA A 323 -23.52 6.93 8.60
CA ALA A 323 -22.59 7.62 7.72
C ALA A 323 -21.18 7.69 8.33
N ALA A 324 -21.07 8.03 9.62
CA ALA A 324 -19.81 8.04 10.35
C ALA A 324 -19.20 6.63 10.42
N TRP A 325 -20.00 5.61 10.65
CA TRP A 325 -19.57 4.21 10.69
C TRP A 325 -18.94 3.75 9.37
N ARG A 326 -19.55 4.12 8.24
CA ARG A 326 -18.98 3.83 6.91
C ARG A 326 -17.59 4.46 6.74
N ILE A 327 -17.42 5.72 7.17
CA ILE A 327 -16.14 6.45 7.10
C ILE A 327 -15.09 5.77 7.99
N ILE A 328 -15.46 5.37 9.19
CA ILE A 328 -14.61 4.63 10.12
C ILE A 328 -14.16 3.31 9.47
N GLY A 329 -15.08 2.54 8.89
CA GLY A 329 -14.79 1.29 8.21
C GLY A 329 -13.86 1.46 6.99
N TRP A 330 -13.92 2.59 6.30
CA TRP A 330 -12.95 2.91 5.26
C TRP A 330 -11.54 3.15 5.82
N TYR A 331 -11.44 3.86 6.94
CA TYR A 331 -10.16 4.11 7.59
C TYR A 331 -9.55 2.82 8.18
N GLU A 332 -10.36 1.91 8.68
CA GLU A 332 -9.93 0.61 9.20
C GLU A 332 -9.25 -0.28 8.14
N LYS A 333 -9.44 0.00 6.85
CA LYS A 333 -8.74 -0.69 5.76
C LYS A 333 -7.30 -0.17 5.53
N ARG A 334 -6.92 0.97 6.12
CA ARG A 334 -5.60 1.58 5.95
C ARG A 334 -4.43 0.62 6.24
N PRO A 335 -4.47 -0.24 7.28
CA PRO A 335 -3.37 -1.16 7.57
C PRO A 335 -3.00 -2.12 6.42
N LEU A 336 -3.87 -2.29 5.41
CA LEU A 336 -3.56 -3.14 4.25
C LEU A 336 -2.31 -2.67 3.49
N ILE A 337 -2.02 -1.36 3.49
CA ILE A 337 -0.80 -0.84 2.85
C ILE A 337 0.47 -1.25 3.62
N GLU A 338 0.39 -1.41 4.94
CA GLU A 338 1.51 -1.92 5.76
C GLU A 338 1.81 -3.39 5.43
N GLU A 339 0.77 -4.16 5.11
CA GLU A 339 0.91 -5.54 4.63
C GLU A 339 1.56 -5.58 3.23
N PHE A 340 1.23 -4.64 2.34
CA PHE A 340 1.94 -4.46 1.07
C PHE A 340 3.42 -4.16 1.30
N HIS A 341 3.74 -3.24 2.21
CA HIS A 341 5.12 -2.92 2.55
C HIS A 341 5.88 -4.13 3.11
N LYS A 342 5.22 -4.98 3.89
CA LYS A 342 5.81 -6.26 4.36
C LYS A 342 6.05 -7.23 3.19
N CYS A 343 5.10 -7.36 2.26
CA CYS A 343 5.29 -8.18 1.06
C CYS A 343 6.50 -7.70 0.24
N LEU A 344 6.67 -6.38 0.08
CA LEU A 344 7.80 -5.81 -0.64
C LEU A 344 9.13 -6.03 0.10
N LYS A 345 9.19 -5.75 1.40
CA LYS A 345 10.42 -5.81 2.20
C LYS A 345 10.85 -7.25 2.52
N THR A 346 9.94 -8.07 3.00
CA THR A 346 10.24 -9.44 3.42
C THR A 346 9.96 -10.45 2.30
N GLY A 347 8.81 -10.35 1.64
CA GLY A 347 8.42 -11.27 0.55
C GLY A 347 9.31 -11.14 -0.68
N CYS A 348 9.54 -9.93 -1.14
CA CYS A 348 10.41 -9.66 -2.28
C CYS A 348 11.86 -9.34 -1.88
N ARG A 349 12.18 -9.25 -0.60
CA ARG A 349 13.50 -8.91 -0.06
C ARG A 349 14.14 -7.71 -0.78
N VAL A 350 13.37 -6.64 -0.99
CA VAL A 350 13.80 -5.47 -1.75
C VAL A 350 15.08 -4.85 -1.20
N GLU A 351 15.24 -4.81 0.13
CA GLU A 351 16.40 -4.25 0.81
C GLU A 351 17.68 -5.11 0.68
N ALA A 352 17.52 -6.38 0.30
CA ALA A 352 18.65 -7.28 0.05
C ALA A 352 19.16 -7.24 -1.41
N ARG A 353 18.52 -6.47 -2.31
CA ARG A 353 18.90 -6.39 -3.72
C ARG A 353 20.25 -5.71 -3.89
N GLN A 354 21.10 -6.27 -4.79
CA GLN A 354 22.45 -5.81 -5.02
C GLN A 354 22.61 -5.27 -6.43
N TYR A 355 22.72 -3.95 -6.54
CA TYR A 355 23.02 -3.22 -7.77
C TYR A 355 24.08 -2.16 -7.47
N ARG A 356 24.73 -1.60 -8.50
CA ARG A 356 25.86 -0.70 -8.34
C ARG A 356 25.46 0.72 -7.98
N THR A 357 24.27 1.15 -8.39
CA THR A 357 23.77 2.51 -8.15
C THR A 357 22.29 2.50 -7.82
N GLY A 358 21.80 3.59 -7.23
CA GLY A 358 20.39 3.81 -6.94
C GLY A 358 19.55 3.86 -8.21
N GLU A 359 20.06 4.46 -9.30
CA GLU A 359 19.37 4.54 -10.57
C GLU A 359 19.07 3.15 -11.14
N ARG A 360 19.99 2.19 -10.98
CA ARG A 360 19.77 0.80 -11.40
C ARG A 360 18.85 0.02 -10.47
N LEU A 361 18.81 0.39 -9.19
CA LEU A 361 17.87 -0.20 -8.21
C LEU A 361 16.45 0.28 -8.40
N ALA A 362 16.25 1.53 -8.79
CA ALA A 362 14.93 2.13 -8.90
C ALA A 362 13.95 1.31 -9.77
N PRO A 363 14.27 0.92 -11.03
CA PRO A 363 13.37 0.10 -11.85
C PRO A 363 13.15 -1.31 -11.28
N VAL A 364 14.13 -1.86 -10.56
CA VAL A 364 13.98 -3.17 -9.87
C VAL A 364 12.97 -3.02 -8.71
N ILE A 365 13.01 -1.92 -7.96
CA ILE A 365 12.01 -1.63 -6.92
C ILE A 365 10.63 -1.52 -7.55
N GLY A 366 10.48 -0.87 -8.71
CA GLY A 366 9.23 -0.79 -9.46
C GLY A 366 8.68 -2.17 -9.83
N LEU A 367 9.51 -3.04 -10.41
CA LEU A 367 9.12 -4.43 -10.70
C LEU A 367 8.71 -5.20 -9.44
N LEU A 368 9.48 -5.10 -8.37
CA LEU A 368 9.19 -5.78 -7.11
C LEU A 368 7.94 -5.23 -6.42
N SER A 369 7.60 -3.94 -6.62
CA SER A 369 6.36 -3.37 -6.12
C SER A 369 5.13 -4.02 -6.78
N VAL A 370 5.14 -4.19 -8.10
CA VAL A 370 4.06 -4.90 -8.81
C VAL A 370 3.99 -6.37 -8.39
N LEU A 371 5.13 -7.00 -8.16
CA LEU A 371 5.20 -8.36 -7.66
C LEU A 371 4.65 -8.49 -6.24
N ALA A 372 4.94 -7.52 -5.36
CA ALA A 372 4.41 -7.50 -4.00
C ALA A 372 2.87 -7.40 -3.97
N VAL A 373 2.24 -6.72 -4.94
CA VAL A 373 0.77 -6.73 -5.12
C VAL A 373 0.27 -8.15 -5.38
N ARG A 374 0.93 -8.92 -6.27
CA ARG A 374 0.55 -10.31 -6.52
C ARG A 374 0.62 -11.15 -5.24
N LEU A 375 1.63 -10.94 -4.41
CA LEU A 375 1.76 -11.65 -3.12
C LEU A 375 0.66 -11.27 -2.14
N LEU A 376 0.31 -9.97 -2.09
CA LEU A 376 -0.75 -9.47 -1.22
C LEU A 376 -2.12 -10.01 -1.67
N HIS A 377 -2.39 -10.12 -2.97
CA HIS A 377 -3.61 -10.74 -3.50
C HIS A 377 -3.80 -12.18 -2.99
N LEU A 378 -2.75 -12.98 -2.94
CA LEU A 378 -2.82 -14.36 -2.42
C LEU A 378 -3.37 -14.39 -0.99
N LYS A 379 -2.86 -13.49 -0.13
CA LYS A 379 -3.33 -13.38 1.26
C LYS A 379 -4.77 -12.87 1.35
N THR A 380 -5.09 -11.83 0.59
CA THR A 380 -6.40 -11.19 0.64
C THR A 380 -7.50 -12.15 0.23
N ILE A 381 -7.32 -12.89 -0.87
CA ILE A 381 -8.31 -13.89 -1.32
C ILE A 381 -8.50 -14.99 -0.28
N ALA A 382 -7.43 -15.44 0.37
CA ALA A 382 -7.52 -16.46 1.41
C ALA A 382 -8.42 -16.05 2.58
N ARG A 383 -8.47 -14.76 2.90
CA ARG A 383 -9.24 -14.20 4.02
C ARG A 383 -10.62 -13.72 3.66
N GLU A 384 -10.73 -13.00 2.53
CA GLU A 384 -11.95 -12.28 2.16
C GLU A 384 -12.94 -13.14 1.40
N GLN A 385 -12.45 -14.15 0.70
CA GLN A 385 -13.27 -15.03 -0.14
C GLN A 385 -12.98 -16.52 0.17
N PRO A 386 -13.05 -16.92 1.45
CA PRO A 386 -12.61 -18.25 1.90
C PRO A 386 -13.37 -19.37 1.21
N GLU A 387 -14.65 -19.19 0.93
CA GLU A 387 -15.52 -20.21 0.34
C GLU A 387 -15.53 -20.18 -1.20
N ARG A 388 -14.82 -19.23 -1.83
CA ARG A 388 -14.70 -19.18 -3.29
C ARG A 388 -14.07 -20.46 -3.82
N PRO A 389 -14.58 -21.05 -4.94
CA PRO A 389 -14.02 -22.26 -5.53
C PRO A 389 -12.53 -22.08 -5.84
N ALA A 390 -11.68 -22.98 -5.35
CA ALA A 390 -10.22 -22.86 -5.49
C ALA A 390 -9.78 -22.78 -6.96
N ARG A 391 -10.52 -23.47 -7.87
CA ARG A 391 -10.28 -23.45 -9.33
C ARG A 391 -10.43 -22.06 -9.98
N GLU A 392 -11.14 -21.14 -9.33
CA GLU A 392 -11.32 -19.76 -9.79
C GLU A 392 -10.24 -18.82 -9.27
N VAL A 393 -9.43 -19.31 -8.33
CA VAL A 393 -8.43 -18.49 -7.58
C VAL A 393 -7.02 -18.83 -7.97
N VAL A 394 -6.73 -20.12 -8.23
CA VAL A 394 -5.37 -20.59 -8.46
C VAL A 394 -5.27 -21.46 -9.72
N PRO A 395 -4.08 -21.57 -10.35
CA PRO A 395 -3.87 -22.42 -11.51
C PRO A 395 -4.22 -23.89 -11.24
N ALA A 396 -4.75 -24.58 -12.26
CA ALA A 396 -5.16 -25.98 -12.15
C ALA A 396 -3.99 -26.89 -11.75
N GLU A 397 -2.79 -26.62 -12.25
CA GLU A 397 -1.58 -27.36 -11.88
C GLU A 397 -1.24 -27.29 -10.38
N TRP A 398 -1.54 -26.17 -9.71
CA TRP A 398 -1.36 -26.02 -8.26
C TRP A 398 -2.36 -26.90 -7.49
N LEU A 399 -3.62 -26.97 -7.98
CA LEU A 399 -4.67 -27.80 -7.39
C LEU A 399 -4.38 -29.29 -7.53
N THR A 400 -3.63 -29.67 -8.57
CA THR A 400 -3.19 -31.05 -8.78
C THR A 400 -1.96 -31.39 -7.93
N ALA A 401 -0.97 -30.51 -7.89
CA ALA A 401 0.31 -30.77 -7.23
C ALA A 401 0.23 -30.69 -5.70
N LEU A 402 -0.48 -29.68 -5.15
CA LEU A 402 -0.50 -29.45 -3.70
C LEU A 402 -1.04 -30.65 -2.92
N PRO A 403 -2.19 -31.27 -3.26
CA PRO A 403 -2.66 -32.46 -2.57
C PRO A 403 -1.65 -33.62 -2.57
N LEU A 404 -0.92 -33.82 -3.66
CA LEU A 404 0.14 -34.84 -3.74
C LEU A 404 1.26 -34.57 -2.77
N LEU A 405 1.71 -33.32 -2.68
CA LEU A 405 2.83 -32.91 -1.79
C LEU A 405 2.47 -33.07 -0.31
N ILE A 406 1.23 -32.79 0.08
CA ILE A 406 0.76 -32.95 1.47
C ILE A 406 0.14 -34.33 1.75
N LYS A 407 0.22 -35.28 0.82
CA LYS A 407 -0.36 -36.63 0.91
C LYS A 407 -1.86 -36.64 1.23
N ARG A 408 -2.59 -35.64 0.72
CA ARG A 408 -4.05 -35.52 0.88
C ARG A 408 -4.76 -36.25 -0.24
N ARG A 409 -5.72 -37.12 0.07
CA ARG A 409 -6.51 -37.88 -0.90
C ARG A 409 -7.71 -37.08 -1.44
N SER A 410 -8.26 -36.17 -0.66
CA SER A 410 -9.43 -35.37 -1.07
C SER A 410 -9.01 -34.07 -1.79
N PRO A 411 -9.74 -33.66 -2.84
CA PRO A 411 -9.46 -32.42 -3.57
C PRO A 411 -9.65 -31.20 -2.67
N LEU A 412 -8.91 -30.14 -2.97
CA LEU A 412 -9.06 -28.82 -2.33
C LEU A 412 -10.14 -28.04 -3.07
N LYS A 413 -11.29 -27.84 -2.43
CA LYS A 413 -12.47 -27.28 -3.08
C LYS A 413 -12.55 -25.75 -2.98
N THR A 414 -12.16 -25.17 -1.83
CA THR A 414 -12.30 -23.76 -1.56
C THR A 414 -10.94 -23.06 -1.46
N ALA A 415 -10.93 -21.73 -1.62
CA ALA A 415 -9.76 -20.90 -1.43
C ALA A 415 -9.16 -21.12 -0.03
N ARG A 416 -10.00 -21.15 1.01
CA ARG A 416 -9.59 -21.42 2.39
C ARG A 416 -8.84 -22.74 2.52
N GLU A 417 -9.41 -23.82 1.99
CA GLU A 417 -8.77 -25.14 2.03
C GLU A 417 -7.42 -25.12 1.33
N PHE A 418 -7.36 -24.48 0.15
CA PHE A 418 -6.12 -24.37 -0.63
C PHE A 418 -5.05 -23.60 0.14
N PHE A 419 -5.35 -22.39 0.60
CA PHE A 419 -4.35 -21.54 1.25
C PHE A 419 -3.93 -22.06 2.63
N ARG A 420 -4.80 -22.71 3.39
CA ARG A 420 -4.41 -23.42 4.63
C ARG A 420 -3.50 -24.61 4.35
N ALA A 421 -3.80 -25.39 3.32
CA ALA A 421 -2.95 -26.49 2.89
C ALA A 421 -1.58 -25.99 2.39
N LEU A 422 -1.57 -24.94 1.59
CA LEU A 422 -0.37 -24.27 1.11
C LEU A 422 0.49 -23.75 2.27
N ALA A 423 -0.13 -23.07 3.23
CA ALA A 423 0.53 -22.56 4.41
C ALA A 423 1.13 -23.70 5.27
N GLY A 424 0.51 -24.87 5.26
CA GLY A 424 1.05 -26.07 5.91
C GLY A 424 2.43 -26.47 5.37
N LEU A 425 2.66 -26.35 4.05
CA LEU A 425 4.00 -26.52 3.46
C LEU A 425 5.00 -25.46 3.93
N GLY A 426 4.52 -24.27 4.31
CA GLY A 426 5.31 -23.17 4.84
C GLY A 426 5.43 -23.14 6.37
N GLY A 427 5.04 -24.23 7.05
CA GLY A 427 5.19 -24.37 8.50
C GLY A 427 4.00 -23.93 9.34
N PHE A 428 2.83 -23.64 8.73
CA PHE A 428 1.61 -23.37 9.48
C PHE A 428 1.05 -24.65 10.10
N LEU A 429 0.89 -24.65 11.42
CA LEU A 429 0.46 -25.86 12.16
C LEU A 429 -1.06 -26.06 12.16
N GLY A 430 -1.85 -25.00 11.96
CA GLY A 430 -3.31 -25.05 11.88
C GLY A 430 -4.01 -25.46 13.17
N ARG A 431 -3.45 -25.15 14.33
CA ARG A 431 -4.06 -25.39 15.66
C ARG A 431 -5.30 -24.53 15.82
N LYS A 432 -6.21 -24.87 16.73
CA LYS A 432 -7.44 -24.07 16.99
C LYS A 432 -7.14 -22.62 17.40
N SER A 433 -6.00 -22.37 18.05
CA SER A 433 -5.53 -21.06 18.49
C SER A 433 -4.80 -20.25 17.41
N ASP A 434 -4.39 -20.86 16.28
CA ASP A 434 -3.51 -20.21 15.31
C ASP A 434 -4.25 -19.24 14.37
N GLY A 435 -5.59 -19.29 14.33
CA GLY A 435 -6.41 -18.48 13.42
C GLY A 435 -6.18 -18.83 11.95
N GLU A 436 -6.23 -17.81 11.06
CA GLU A 436 -5.93 -17.97 9.64
C GLU A 436 -4.42 -17.76 9.38
N PRO A 437 -3.84 -18.47 8.39
CA PRO A 437 -2.41 -18.41 8.13
C PRO A 437 -1.93 -17.01 7.75
N GLY A 438 -0.78 -16.64 8.29
CA GLY A 438 -0.08 -15.42 7.91
C GLY A 438 0.54 -15.52 6.53
N TRP A 439 0.84 -14.36 5.91
CA TRP A 439 1.45 -14.33 4.57
C TRP A 439 2.81 -15.04 4.50
N GLN A 440 3.61 -15.03 5.58
CA GLN A 440 4.91 -15.71 5.62
C GLN A 440 4.77 -17.22 5.42
N THR A 441 3.80 -17.86 6.07
CA THR A 441 3.55 -19.30 5.91
C THR A 441 2.92 -19.62 4.55
N ILE A 442 1.99 -18.78 4.06
CA ILE A 442 1.45 -18.92 2.70
C ILE A 442 2.57 -18.82 1.67
N TRP A 443 3.47 -17.87 1.86
CA TRP A 443 4.59 -17.63 0.97
C TRP A 443 5.58 -18.80 0.97
N GLY A 444 6.07 -19.25 2.13
CA GLY A 444 6.97 -20.40 2.23
C GLY A 444 6.38 -21.67 1.60
N GLY A 445 5.07 -21.87 1.77
CA GLY A 445 4.34 -22.94 1.10
C GLY A 445 4.30 -22.79 -0.41
N LEU A 446 4.10 -21.57 -0.91
CA LEU A 446 4.10 -21.28 -2.36
C LEU A 446 5.47 -21.52 -2.98
N GLU A 447 6.55 -21.11 -2.34
CA GLU A 447 7.90 -21.39 -2.79
C GLU A 447 8.16 -22.89 -2.94
N THR A 448 7.76 -23.67 -1.92
CA THR A 448 7.88 -25.12 -1.94
C THR A 448 7.08 -25.73 -3.10
N LEU A 449 5.83 -25.32 -3.28
CA LEU A 449 4.97 -25.76 -4.38
C LEU A 449 5.60 -25.46 -5.75
N LEU A 450 6.04 -24.21 -5.96
CA LEU A 450 6.65 -23.78 -7.23
C LEU A 450 7.99 -24.51 -7.51
N LEU A 451 8.77 -24.82 -6.46
CA LEU A 451 9.99 -25.62 -6.59
C LEU A 451 9.69 -27.04 -7.06
N CYS A 452 8.68 -27.66 -6.45
CA CYS A 452 8.26 -29.03 -6.83
C CYS A 452 7.71 -29.09 -8.26
N LEU A 453 6.89 -28.12 -8.67
CA LEU A 453 6.38 -28.03 -10.05
C LEU A 453 7.49 -27.89 -11.07
N ARG A 454 8.51 -27.08 -10.77
CA ARG A 454 9.69 -26.95 -11.63
C ARG A 454 10.48 -28.23 -11.71
N GLY A 455 10.67 -28.93 -10.60
CA GLY A 455 11.33 -30.25 -10.58
C GLY A 455 10.60 -31.28 -11.45
N ALA A 456 9.27 -31.33 -11.30
CA ALA A 456 8.44 -32.24 -12.13
C ALA A 456 8.51 -31.90 -13.62
N ALA A 457 8.50 -30.62 -13.99
CA ALA A 457 8.65 -30.19 -15.40
C ALA A 457 10.01 -30.53 -16.00
N ILE A 458 11.10 -30.56 -15.21
CA ILE A 458 12.43 -30.98 -15.65
C ILE A 458 12.45 -32.49 -15.90
N LEU A 459 11.89 -33.28 -14.99
CA LEU A 459 11.85 -34.75 -15.12
C LEU A 459 10.94 -35.17 -16.29
N GLY A 460 9.80 -34.52 -16.46
CA GLY A 460 8.88 -34.80 -17.58
C GLY A 460 9.48 -34.50 -18.98
N ARG A 461 10.45 -33.57 -19.07
CA ARG A 461 11.15 -33.25 -20.33
C ARG A 461 12.28 -34.26 -20.68
N ASN A 462 12.71 -35.02 -19.70
CA ASN A 462 13.80 -36.02 -19.90
C ASN A 462 13.28 -37.44 -20.10
N CYS A 463 11.96 -37.64 -20.02
CA CYS A 463 11.34 -38.96 -20.24
C CYS A 463 10.50 -39.01 -21.54
N GLY A 464 10.69 -38.06 -22.47
CA GLY A 464 10.05 -38.02 -23.78
C GLY A 464 11.06 -38.04 -24.91
#